data_7201232aa8c290373351c9cd15df2472
#
_entry.id   7201232aa8c290373351c9cd15df2472
#
_cell.length_a   1.000
_cell.length_b   1.000
_cell.length_c   1.000
_cell.angle_alpha   90.00
_cell.angle_beta   90.00
_cell.angle_gamma   90.00
#
_symmetry.space_group_name_H-M   'P 1'
#
loop_
_entity.id
_entity.type
_entity.pdbx_description
1 polymer ?
#
loop_
_entity_poly.entity_id
_entity_poly.type
_entity_poly.pdbx_seq_one_letter_code
_entity_poly.pdbx_strand_id
1 'polypeptide(L)'
;FFQYIPQVVGLYQYVCTPHIPNGMIGEFTVVNGSATLTYVPDDSFETYLESNALGNGISNDDNVYTSAIDTVTELHLSSLNINDLTGIEDFTSLTSLDCDDNNLTNLNISTNTSLFNLDCSSNNLTSLNVSGASVLNNLYCSNNNLISLDVSGATAVRSFSCRNNQLISLDIRNGNNINFYNFYTTGNPNLTCINVDDDSYSNANWTNIDPQHYFSTNCSGSISIEEQVTNKELLKITDILGRETKEIRNTPLFYIFENGTVEKKIIIE
;
A
#
# COMPACT_ATOMS: atom_id res chain seq x y z
N PHE A 1 -20.08 21.80 -32.82
CA PHE A 1 -18.70 21.86 -32.39
C PHE A 1 -17.81 21.67 -33.61
N PHE A 2 -16.93 22.63 -33.90
CA PHE A 2 -15.85 22.45 -34.87
C PHE A 2 -14.59 22.15 -34.09
N GLN A 3 -14.09 20.92 -34.21
CA GLN A 3 -12.78 20.57 -33.69
C GLN A 3 -11.75 20.88 -34.78
N TYR A 4 -10.89 21.85 -34.54
CA TYR A 4 -9.76 22.17 -35.41
C TYR A 4 -8.46 21.75 -34.71
N ILE A 5 -7.73 20.84 -35.35
CA ILE A 5 -6.41 20.43 -34.85
C ILE A 5 -5.35 21.21 -35.65
N PRO A 6 -4.69 22.21 -35.09
CA PRO A 6 -3.67 22.95 -35.77
C PRO A 6 -2.46 22.06 -36.06
N GLN A 7 -1.95 22.11 -37.31
CA GLN A 7 -0.82 21.28 -37.74
C GLN A 7 0.53 22.03 -37.69
N VAL A 8 0.49 23.33 -37.39
CA VAL A 8 1.69 24.20 -37.38
C VAL A 8 1.69 25.06 -36.14
N VAL A 9 2.88 25.25 -35.57
CA VAL A 9 3.11 26.18 -34.44
C VAL A 9 2.81 27.60 -34.88
N GLY A 10 2.08 28.38 -34.09
CA GLY A 10 1.79 29.78 -34.38
C GLY A 10 0.63 30.35 -33.59
N LEU A 11 0.42 31.64 -33.78
CA LEU A 11 -0.76 32.36 -33.27
C LEU A 11 -1.89 32.22 -34.27
N TYR A 12 -3.03 31.73 -33.80
CA TYR A 12 -4.24 31.57 -34.60
C TYR A 12 -5.35 32.52 -34.12
N GLN A 13 -6.00 33.18 -35.06
CA GLN A 13 -7.19 33.96 -34.77
C GLN A 13 -8.42 33.24 -35.29
N TYR A 14 -9.50 33.26 -34.53
CA TYR A 14 -10.80 32.74 -34.99
C TYR A 14 -11.89 33.77 -34.80
N VAL A 15 -12.89 33.68 -35.68
CA VAL A 15 -14.06 34.53 -35.67
C VAL A 15 -15.31 33.66 -35.63
N CYS A 16 -16.18 33.89 -34.67
CA CYS A 16 -17.49 33.27 -34.64
C CYS A 16 -18.43 33.96 -35.63
N THR A 17 -18.57 33.39 -36.82
CA THR A 17 -19.35 33.99 -37.93
C THR A 17 -20.81 34.33 -37.58
N PRO A 18 -21.56 33.55 -36.80
CA PRO A 18 -22.90 33.92 -36.37
C PRO A 18 -23.00 35.18 -35.51
N HIS A 19 -21.88 35.61 -34.91
CA HIS A 19 -21.83 36.71 -33.94
C HIS A 19 -20.88 37.84 -34.35
N ILE A 20 -20.47 37.89 -35.63
CA ILE A 20 -19.61 38.98 -36.16
C ILE A 20 -20.07 40.38 -35.78
N PRO A 21 -21.38 40.69 -35.79
CA PRO A 21 -21.82 42.02 -35.39
C PRO A 21 -21.47 42.42 -33.96
N ASN A 22 -21.18 41.41 -33.09
CA ASN A 22 -20.87 41.62 -31.69
C ASN A 22 -19.37 41.47 -31.37
N GLY A 23 -18.51 41.31 -32.41
CA GLY A 23 -17.06 41.34 -32.28
C GLY A 23 -16.44 40.19 -31.49
N MET A 24 -17.03 38.99 -31.48
CA MET A 24 -16.44 37.82 -30.85
C MET A 24 -15.26 37.29 -31.65
N ILE A 25 -14.09 37.80 -31.33
CA ILE A 25 -12.79 37.38 -31.90
C ILE A 25 -12.00 36.78 -30.76
N GLY A 26 -11.38 35.63 -30.97
CA GLY A 26 -10.48 35.01 -30.05
C GLY A 26 -9.14 34.63 -30.69
N GLU A 27 -8.17 34.47 -29.90
CA GLU A 27 -6.83 34.04 -30.31
C GLU A 27 -6.38 32.87 -29.45
N PHE A 28 -5.64 31.92 -30.03
CA PHE A 28 -4.94 30.87 -29.31
C PHE A 28 -3.56 30.68 -29.95
N THR A 29 -2.60 30.30 -29.12
CA THR A 29 -1.25 30.03 -29.56
C THR A 29 -0.98 28.54 -29.55
N VAL A 30 -0.56 28.00 -30.68
CA VAL A 30 -0.02 26.62 -30.74
C VAL A 30 1.47 26.69 -30.50
N VAL A 31 1.92 26.03 -29.45
CA VAL A 31 3.33 25.92 -29.12
C VAL A 31 3.87 24.55 -29.52
N ASN A 32 5.15 24.50 -29.89
CA ASN A 32 5.79 23.23 -30.21
C ASN A 32 6.13 22.52 -28.88
N GLY A 33 5.30 21.57 -28.50
CA GLY A 33 5.52 20.69 -27.36
C GLY A 33 4.58 19.50 -27.49
N SER A 34 5.13 18.31 -27.54
CA SER A 34 4.34 17.11 -27.29
C SER A 34 3.85 17.24 -25.85
N ALA A 35 2.56 17.47 -25.65
CA ALA A 35 1.99 17.42 -24.31
C ALA A 35 2.23 16.01 -23.74
N THR A 36 2.82 15.95 -22.57
CA THR A 36 2.95 14.68 -21.85
C THR A 36 1.56 14.27 -21.38
N LEU A 37 1.21 13.02 -21.66
CA LEU A 37 -0.06 12.44 -21.22
C LEU A 37 0.21 11.46 -20.10
N THR A 38 -0.67 11.46 -19.12
CA THR A 38 -0.78 10.46 -18.07
C THR A 38 -1.92 9.52 -18.45
N TYR A 39 -1.63 8.21 -18.38
CA TYR A 39 -2.60 7.15 -18.65
C TYR A 39 -3.51 6.94 -17.44
N VAL A 40 -4.83 7.05 -17.66
CA VAL A 40 -5.88 6.92 -16.63
C VAL A 40 -6.97 5.98 -17.16
N PRO A 41 -6.82 4.67 -16.99
CA PRO A 41 -7.68 3.66 -17.63
C PRO A 41 -9.06 3.48 -16.99
N ASP A 42 -9.31 4.04 -15.83
CA ASP A 42 -10.63 3.95 -15.18
C ASP A 42 -11.54 5.07 -15.64
N ASP A 43 -12.63 4.71 -16.34
CA ASP A 43 -13.59 5.66 -16.91
C ASP A 43 -14.18 6.62 -15.85
N SER A 44 -14.38 6.14 -14.62
CA SER A 44 -14.92 6.97 -13.53
C SER A 44 -13.90 7.99 -13.06
N PHE A 45 -12.64 7.57 -12.93
CA PHE A 45 -11.54 8.47 -12.55
C PHE A 45 -11.28 9.51 -13.65
N GLU A 46 -11.17 9.07 -14.90
CA GLU A 46 -11.02 9.98 -16.05
C GLU A 46 -12.19 10.96 -16.13
N THR A 47 -13.44 10.48 -16.03
CA THR A 47 -14.64 11.34 -16.04
C THR A 47 -14.59 12.40 -14.93
N TYR A 48 -14.13 12.04 -13.73
CA TYR A 48 -13.94 13.00 -12.65
C TYR A 48 -12.91 14.06 -13.03
N LEU A 49 -11.76 13.66 -13.58
CA LEU A 49 -10.70 14.58 -13.98
C LEU A 49 -11.16 15.53 -15.10
N GLU A 50 -11.81 15.01 -16.13
CA GLU A 50 -12.36 15.83 -17.22
C GLU A 50 -13.41 16.84 -16.71
N SER A 51 -14.30 16.41 -15.82
CA SER A 51 -15.35 17.27 -15.26
C SER A 51 -14.81 18.40 -14.38
N ASN A 52 -13.60 18.23 -13.85
CA ASN A 52 -12.93 19.20 -12.99
C ASN A 52 -11.83 20.00 -13.71
N ALA A 53 -11.80 19.97 -15.04
CA ALA A 53 -10.81 20.64 -15.90
C ALA A 53 -9.35 20.18 -15.63
N LEU A 54 -9.19 18.92 -15.21
CA LEU A 54 -7.91 18.25 -14.99
C LEU A 54 -7.58 17.25 -16.11
N GLY A 55 -8.42 17.15 -17.12
CA GLY A 55 -8.27 16.25 -18.26
C GLY A 55 -7.54 16.86 -19.45
N ASN A 56 -7.72 16.22 -20.61
CA ASN A 56 -7.19 16.68 -21.89
C ASN A 56 -8.30 17.23 -22.83
N GLY A 57 -9.56 17.21 -22.36
CA GLY A 57 -10.74 17.66 -23.09
C GLY A 57 -11.34 16.59 -24.02
N ILE A 58 -10.88 15.33 -23.92
CA ILE A 58 -11.37 14.19 -24.70
C ILE A 58 -11.80 13.11 -23.72
N SER A 59 -13.10 12.92 -23.56
CA SER A 59 -13.64 11.91 -22.64
C SER A 59 -13.47 10.50 -23.16
N ASN A 60 -13.14 9.56 -22.30
CA ASN A 60 -12.98 8.12 -22.56
C ASN A 60 -11.88 7.83 -23.61
N ASP A 61 -10.74 8.51 -23.49
CA ASP A 61 -9.53 8.22 -24.26
C ASP A 61 -8.38 7.70 -23.39
N ASP A 62 -8.69 7.41 -22.11
CA ASP A 62 -7.77 6.89 -21.08
C ASP A 62 -6.57 7.83 -20.82
N ASN A 63 -6.67 9.12 -21.11
CA ASN A 63 -5.54 10.03 -20.99
C ASN A 63 -5.93 11.41 -20.45
N VAL A 64 -5.03 11.98 -19.66
CA VAL A 64 -5.12 13.36 -19.20
C VAL A 64 -3.79 14.09 -19.46
N TYR A 65 -3.79 15.41 -19.55
CA TYR A 65 -2.53 16.14 -19.60
C TYR A 65 -1.80 16.06 -18.24
N THR A 66 -0.56 15.57 -18.23
CA THR A 66 0.26 15.53 -17.01
C THR A 66 0.39 16.92 -16.38
N SER A 67 0.52 17.97 -17.21
CA SER A 67 0.58 19.36 -16.73
C SER A 67 -0.72 19.90 -16.14
N ALA A 68 -1.84 19.20 -16.30
CA ALA A 68 -3.09 19.57 -15.65
C ALA A 68 -3.21 19.02 -14.24
N ILE A 69 -2.45 17.94 -13.94
CA ILE A 69 -2.57 17.18 -12.69
C ILE A 69 -1.35 17.32 -11.76
N ASP A 70 -0.16 17.66 -12.29
CA ASP A 70 1.10 17.68 -11.52
C ASP A 70 1.13 18.74 -10.40
N THR A 71 0.27 19.76 -10.47
CA THR A 71 0.12 20.81 -9.46
C THR A 71 -1.08 20.63 -8.53
N VAL A 72 -1.87 19.57 -8.74
CA VAL A 72 -3.03 19.26 -7.90
C VAL A 72 -2.56 18.85 -6.50
N THR A 73 -3.12 19.49 -5.48
CA THR A 73 -2.76 19.23 -4.08
C THR A 73 -3.79 18.39 -3.33
N GLU A 74 -5.03 18.37 -3.79
CA GLU A 74 -6.11 17.64 -3.12
C GLU A 74 -7.00 16.93 -4.16
N LEU A 75 -7.35 15.66 -3.90
CA LEU A 75 -8.30 14.88 -4.67
C LEU A 75 -9.39 14.33 -3.76
N HIS A 76 -10.63 14.59 -4.13
CA HIS A 76 -11.83 14.11 -3.44
C HIS A 76 -12.57 13.13 -4.35
N LEU A 77 -12.23 11.85 -4.24
CA LEU A 77 -12.72 10.77 -5.10
C LEU A 77 -13.68 9.82 -4.37
N SER A 78 -14.21 10.23 -3.21
CA SER A 78 -15.10 9.39 -2.41
C SER A 78 -16.38 9.01 -3.18
N SER A 79 -16.78 7.72 -3.09
CA SER A 79 -18.06 7.19 -3.62
C SER A 79 -18.26 7.38 -5.14
N LEU A 80 -17.20 7.27 -5.94
CA LEU A 80 -17.24 7.44 -7.39
C LEU A 80 -17.27 6.13 -8.19
N ASN A 81 -17.30 4.96 -7.52
CA ASN A 81 -17.21 3.63 -8.12
C ASN A 81 -15.91 3.39 -8.92
N ILE A 82 -14.81 4.03 -8.53
CA ILE A 82 -13.49 3.87 -9.15
C ILE A 82 -12.93 2.48 -8.80
N ASN A 83 -12.39 1.78 -9.80
CA ASN A 83 -11.78 0.47 -9.64
C ASN A 83 -10.25 0.53 -9.71
N ASP A 84 -9.69 1.54 -10.38
CA ASP A 84 -8.26 1.70 -10.63
C ASP A 84 -7.86 3.19 -10.57
N LEU A 85 -6.83 3.50 -9.79
CA LEU A 85 -6.22 4.84 -9.71
C LEU A 85 -4.87 4.90 -10.45
N THR A 86 -4.64 4.05 -11.46
CA THR A 86 -3.49 4.20 -12.35
C THR A 86 -3.45 5.62 -12.91
N GLY A 87 -2.27 6.25 -12.88
CA GLY A 87 -2.08 7.68 -13.17
C GLY A 87 -1.93 8.54 -11.92
N ILE A 88 -2.29 8.03 -10.72
CA ILE A 88 -2.12 8.77 -9.46
C ILE A 88 -0.65 9.11 -9.17
N GLU A 89 0.29 8.33 -9.70
CA GLU A 89 1.72 8.53 -9.57
C GLU A 89 2.23 9.85 -10.15
N ASP A 90 1.50 10.43 -11.11
CA ASP A 90 1.84 11.69 -11.77
C ASP A 90 1.28 12.93 -11.04
N PHE A 91 0.46 12.73 -10.00
CA PHE A 91 0.01 13.80 -9.11
C PHE A 91 1.11 14.15 -8.10
N THR A 92 2.21 14.72 -8.60
CA THR A 92 3.46 14.90 -7.83
C THR A 92 3.35 15.91 -6.69
N SER A 93 2.37 16.83 -6.75
CA SER A 93 2.11 17.83 -5.71
C SER A 93 1.03 17.41 -4.71
N LEU A 94 0.49 16.18 -4.82
CA LEU A 94 -0.66 15.74 -4.02
C LEU A 94 -0.30 15.67 -2.54
N THR A 95 -1.08 16.36 -1.72
CA THR A 95 -0.95 16.40 -0.25
C THR A 95 -2.11 15.71 0.46
N SER A 96 -3.28 15.61 -0.18
CA SER A 96 -4.46 14.94 0.36
C SER A 96 -5.17 14.13 -0.69
N LEU A 97 -5.34 12.83 -0.42
CA LEU A 97 -6.11 11.91 -1.24
C LEU A 97 -7.22 11.29 -0.39
N ASP A 98 -8.44 11.56 -0.80
CA ASP A 98 -9.64 10.92 -0.27
C ASP A 98 -10.26 10.07 -1.39
N CYS A 99 -10.12 8.75 -1.29
CA CYS A 99 -10.64 7.77 -2.24
C CYS A 99 -11.46 6.68 -1.52
N ASP A 100 -12.09 7.05 -0.40
CA ASP A 100 -12.93 6.12 0.35
C ASP A 100 -14.20 5.71 -0.44
N ASP A 101 -14.81 4.60 -0.02
CA ASP A 101 -16.06 4.09 -0.59
C ASP A 101 -15.99 3.92 -2.13
N ASN A 102 -14.96 3.20 -2.60
CA ASN A 102 -14.73 2.85 -3.99
C ASN A 102 -14.53 1.32 -4.14
N ASN A 103 -14.07 0.88 -5.30
CA ASN A 103 -13.88 -0.55 -5.61
C ASN A 103 -12.41 -0.92 -5.80
N LEU A 104 -11.48 -0.12 -5.28
CA LEU A 104 -10.05 -0.31 -5.46
C LEU A 104 -9.59 -1.66 -4.91
N THR A 105 -8.79 -2.41 -5.68
CA THR A 105 -8.21 -3.70 -5.25
C THR A 105 -6.75 -3.59 -4.85
N ASN A 106 -6.07 -2.56 -5.32
CA ASN A 106 -4.71 -2.19 -4.95
C ASN A 106 -4.55 -0.66 -4.98
N LEU A 107 -3.59 -0.15 -4.21
CA LEU A 107 -3.22 1.26 -4.24
C LEU A 107 -1.73 1.39 -3.97
N ASN A 108 -1.03 2.10 -4.84
CA ASN A 108 0.38 2.40 -4.70
C ASN A 108 0.60 3.92 -4.70
N ILE A 109 0.96 4.48 -3.54
CA ILE A 109 1.24 5.91 -3.38
C ILE A 109 2.72 6.17 -3.06
N SER A 110 3.60 5.21 -3.37
CA SER A 110 5.03 5.30 -3.03
C SER A 110 5.76 6.46 -3.73
N THR A 111 5.23 6.97 -4.83
CA THR A 111 5.75 8.13 -5.58
C THR A 111 5.14 9.46 -5.16
N ASN A 112 4.00 9.45 -4.46
CA ASN A 112 3.32 10.65 -3.98
C ASN A 112 3.96 11.15 -2.68
N THR A 113 5.23 11.54 -2.76
CA THR A 113 6.10 11.83 -1.61
C THR A 113 5.68 13.06 -0.80
N SER A 114 4.78 13.90 -1.35
CA SER A 114 4.19 15.07 -0.68
C SER A 114 2.91 14.73 0.08
N LEU A 115 2.40 13.48 -0.03
CA LEU A 115 1.11 13.10 0.52
C LEU A 115 1.14 13.13 2.05
N PHE A 116 0.26 13.92 2.63
CA PHE A 116 0.11 14.13 4.08
C PHE A 116 -1.11 13.40 4.65
N ASN A 117 -2.22 13.37 3.89
CA ASN A 117 -3.45 12.67 4.26
C ASN A 117 -3.82 11.64 3.20
N LEU A 118 -4.09 10.41 3.64
CA LEU A 118 -4.67 9.35 2.82
C LEU A 118 -5.87 8.74 3.53
N ASP A 119 -7.05 8.81 2.91
CA ASP A 119 -8.18 7.95 3.22
C ASP A 119 -8.52 7.06 2.02
N CYS A 120 -8.29 5.77 2.19
CA CYS A 120 -8.65 4.71 1.24
C CYS A 120 -9.54 3.66 1.91
N SER A 121 -10.28 4.06 2.93
CA SER A 121 -11.20 3.17 3.66
C SER A 121 -12.34 2.67 2.77
N SER A 122 -13.00 1.60 3.17
CA SER A 122 -14.20 1.08 2.46
C SER A 122 -13.94 0.81 0.98
N ASN A 123 -12.88 0.06 0.71
CA ASN A 123 -12.51 -0.44 -0.61
C ASN A 123 -12.35 -1.97 -0.60
N ASN A 124 -11.82 -2.54 -1.67
CA ASN A 124 -11.51 -3.96 -1.79
C ASN A 124 -10.00 -4.25 -1.76
N LEU A 125 -9.21 -3.35 -1.15
CA LEU A 125 -7.75 -3.41 -1.19
C LEU A 125 -7.23 -4.72 -0.61
N THR A 126 -6.45 -5.44 -1.41
CA THR A 126 -5.65 -6.60 -0.99
C THR A 126 -4.18 -6.21 -0.78
N SER A 127 -3.76 -5.07 -1.36
CA SER A 127 -2.44 -4.49 -1.18
C SER A 127 -2.50 -2.96 -1.11
N LEU A 128 -1.65 -2.38 -0.27
CA LEU A 128 -1.45 -0.95 -0.11
C LEU A 128 0.04 -0.68 0.08
N ASN A 129 0.63 0.12 -0.81
CA ASN A 129 2.04 0.50 -0.74
C ASN A 129 2.19 1.97 -0.35
N VAL A 130 2.72 2.21 0.84
CA VAL A 130 2.98 3.54 1.41
C VAL A 130 4.49 3.80 1.64
N SER A 131 5.37 2.96 1.10
CA SER A 131 6.80 2.93 1.44
C SER A 131 7.56 4.23 1.16
N GLY A 132 7.11 5.04 0.17
CA GLY A 132 7.71 6.34 -0.18
C GLY A 132 7.08 7.55 0.50
N ALA A 133 5.97 7.36 1.22
CA ALA A 133 5.15 8.44 1.79
C ALA A 133 5.71 8.93 3.14
N SER A 134 6.95 9.42 3.15
CA SER A 134 7.67 9.78 4.39
C SER A 134 7.07 10.94 5.18
N VAL A 135 6.22 11.78 4.55
CA VAL A 135 5.51 12.89 5.20
C VAL A 135 4.05 12.56 5.54
N LEU A 136 3.58 11.36 5.19
CA LEU A 136 2.21 10.91 5.47
C LEU A 136 1.96 10.91 6.97
N ASN A 137 0.99 11.72 7.41
CA ASN A 137 0.64 11.90 8.82
C ASN A 137 -0.61 11.12 9.20
N ASN A 138 -1.62 11.13 8.31
CA ASN A 138 -2.88 10.46 8.52
C ASN A 138 -3.06 9.35 7.48
N LEU A 139 -3.21 8.12 7.95
CA LEU A 139 -3.43 6.93 7.13
C LEU A 139 -4.68 6.19 7.61
N TYR A 140 -5.73 6.22 6.79
CA TYR A 140 -6.97 5.50 7.02
C TYR A 140 -7.19 4.50 5.90
N CYS A 141 -7.17 3.21 6.24
CA CYS A 141 -7.36 2.07 5.31
C CYS A 141 -8.31 1.02 5.89
N SER A 142 -9.26 1.46 6.70
CA SER A 142 -10.25 0.59 7.34
C SER A 142 -11.23 -0.01 6.34
N ASN A 143 -11.86 -1.15 6.69
CA ASN A 143 -12.86 -1.84 5.84
C ASN A 143 -12.29 -2.18 4.45
N ASN A 144 -11.23 -2.97 4.44
CA ASN A 144 -10.56 -3.47 3.25
C ASN A 144 -10.30 -4.99 3.38
N ASN A 145 -9.55 -5.56 2.44
CA ASN A 145 -9.17 -6.99 2.41
C ASN A 145 -7.66 -7.18 2.60
N LEU A 146 -6.97 -6.25 3.29
CA LEU A 146 -5.53 -6.30 3.49
C LEU A 146 -5.14 -7.52 4.33
N ILE A 147 -4.18 -8.32 3.84
CA ILE A 147 -3.61 -9.47 4.55
C ILE A 147 -2.33 -9.08 5.30
N SER A 148 -1.58 -8.16 4.74
CA SER A 148 -0.38 -7.58 5.36
C SER A 148 -0.33 -6.08 5.12
N LEU A 149 0.29 -5.35 6.04
CA LEU A 149 0.55 -3.92 5.88
C LEU A 149 1.88 -3.56 6.53
N ASP A 150 2.73 -2.89 5.75
CA ASP A 150 4.00 -2.33 6.20
C ASP A 150 3.94 -0.81 6.14
N VAL A 151 4.05 -0.16 7.29
CA VAL A 151 4.01 1.31 7.45
C VAL A 151 5.40 1.86 7.83
N SER A 152 6.43 1.03 7.83
CA SER A 152 7.78 1.40 8.29
C SER A 152 8.40 2.55 7.46
N GLY A 153 8.04 2.66 6.18
CA GLY A 153 8.47 3.75 5.31
C GLY A 153 7.74 5.09 5.52
N ALA A 154 6.56 5.07 6.17
CA ALA A 154 5.76 6.26 6.44
C ALA A 154 6.11 6.87 7.81
N THR A 155 7.28 7.47 7.91
CA THR A 155 7.93 7.87 9.17
C THR A 155 7.24 9.02 9.90
N ALA A 156 6.31 9.74 9.25
CA ALA A 156 5.56 10.83 9.87
C ALA A 156 4.18 10.44 10.39
N VAL A 157 3.73 9.18 10.22
CA VAL A 157 2.39 8.75 10.61
C VAL A 157 2.17 8.91 12.11
N ARG A 158 1.02 9.54 12.47
CA ARG A 158 0.56 9.78 13.83
C ARG A 158 -0.92 9.45 14.05
N SER A 159 -1.70 9.41 12.98
CA SER A 159 -3.10 8.96 13.02
C SER A 159 -3.25 7.79 12.07
N PHE A 160 -3.59 6.63 12.62
CA PHE A 160 -3.59 5.37 11.89
C PHE A 160 -4.85 4.57 12.20
N SER A 161 -5.51 4.08 11.14
CA SER A 161 -6.61 3.13 11.26
C SER A 161 -6.58 2.10 10.14
N CYS A 162 -6.50 0.83 10.51
CA CYS A 162 -6.63 -0.32 9.61
C CYS A 162 -7.71 -1.29 10.11
N ARG A 163 -8.77 -0.77 10.72
CA ARG A 163 -9.88 -1.58 11.25
C ARG A 163 -10.52 -2.45 10.16
N ASN A 164 -11.09 -3.59 10.57
CA ASN A 164 -11.88 -4.44 9.69
C ASN A 164 -11.13 -4.80 8.40
N ASN A 165 -9.98 -5.45 8.57
CA ASN A 165 -9.19 -6.05 7.51
C ASN A 165 -8.97 -7.55 7.79
N GLN A 166 -8.14 -8.22 7.01
CA GLN A 166 -7.79 -9.63 7.16
C GLN A 166 -6.32 -9.82 7.53
N LEU A 167 -5.75 -8.82 8.26
CA LEU A 167 -4.32 -8.79 8.55
C LEU A 167 -3.87 -10.03 9.34
N ILE A 168 -2.76 -10.59 8.91
CA ILE A 168 -1.94 -11.57 9.64
C ILE A 168 -0.58 -10.99 10.04
N SER A 169 -0.18 -9.88 9.40
CA SER A 169 1.06 -9.16 9.67
C SER A 169 0.83 -7.66 9.58
N LEU A 170 1.33 -6.93 10.58
CA LEU A 170 1.33 -5.47 10.61
C LEU A 170 2.69 -4.99 11.16
N ASP A 171 3.40 -4.20 10.36
CA ASP A 171 4.65 -3.56 10.74
C ASP A 171 4.48 -2.04 10.77
N ILE A 172 4.62 -1.47 11.96
CA ILE A 172 4.52 -0.02 12.19
C ILE A 172 5.79 0.54 12.84
N ARG A 173 6.93 -0.14 12.69
CA ARG A 173 8.24 0.30 13.16
C ARG A 173 8.75 1.45 12.27
N ASN A 174 8.12 2.61 12.38
CA ASN A 174 8.40 3.80 11.58
C ASN A 174 9.25 4.85 12.33
N GLY A 175 9.73 4.53 13.52
CA GLY A 175 10.52 5.44 14.37
C GLY A 175 9.69 6.52 15.06
N ASN A 176 8.34 6.47 14.99
CA ASN A 176 7.46 7.56 15.43
C ASN A 176 6.33 7.10 16.38
N ASN A 177 6.34 5.86 16.86
CA ASN A 177 5.24 5.26 17.63
C ASN A 177 4.81 6.10 18.84
N ILE A 178 5.76 6.73 19.54
CA ILE A 178 5.44 7.58 20.72
C ILE A 178 4.63 8.83 20.39
N ASN A 179 4.54 9.21 19.14
CA ASN A 179 3.81 10.38 18.67
C ASN A 179 2.43 10.06 18.08
N PHE A 180 2.03 8.77 18.05
CA PHE A 180 0.70 8.39 17.61
C PHE A 180 -0.34 8.91 18.61
N TYR A 181 -1.28 9.70 18.10
CA TYR A 181 -2.45 10.16 18.88
C TYR A 181 -3.72 9.35 18.57
N ASN A 182 -3.75 8.68 17.43
CA ASN A 182 -4.80 7.73 17.06
C ASN A 182 -4.16 6.44 16.56
N PHE A 183 -4.57 5.30 17.13
CA PHE A 183 -4.15 3.98 16.71
C PHE A 183 -5.33 2.99 16.81
N TYR A 184 -5.79 2.48 15.68
CA TYR A 184 -6.99 1.65 15.60
C TYR A 184 -6.73 0.44 14.70
N THR A 185 -6.76 -0.78 15.28
CA THR A 185 -6.52 -2.05 14.55
C THR A 185 -7.58 -3.12 14.81
N THR A 186 -8.69 -2.77 15.46
CA THR A 186 -9.79 -3.71 15.76
C THR A 186 -10.40 -4.29 14.50
N GLY A 187 -10.93 -5.52 14.58
CA GLY A 187 -11.55 -6.21 13.44
C GLY A 187 -10.53 -6.89 12.53
N ASN A 188 -9.36 -7.31 13.07
CA ASN A 188 -8.37 -8.11 12.37
C ASN A 188 -8.18 -9.45 13.10
N PRO A 189 -9.12 -10.40 12.96
CA PRO A 189 -9.19 -11.59 13.82
C PRO A 189 -7.99 -12.52 13.71
N ASN A 190 -7.23 -12.45 12.62
CA ASN A 190 -6.07 -13.30 12.37
C ASN A 190 -4.74 -12.62 12.75
N LEU A 191 -4.76 -11.32 13.08
CA LEU A 191 -3.58 -10.60 13.56
C LEU A 191 -3.37 -10.93 15.04
N THR A 192 -2.16 -11.35 15.39
CA THR A 192 -1.80 -11.62 16.79
C THR A 192 -0.69 -10.70 17.25
N CYS A 193 0.39 -10.58 16.49
CA CYS A 193 1.54 -9.77 16.82
C CYS A 193 1.63 -8.53 15.91
N ILE A 194 1.85 -7.38 16.51
CA ILE A 194 2.06 -6.10 15.81
C ILE A 194 3.50 -5.65 16.05
N ASN A 195 4.28 -5.49 14.97
CA ASN A 195 5.65 -4.97 15.07
C ASN A 195 5.64 -3.47 15.39
N VAL A 196 6.33 -3.09 16.46
CA VAL A 196 6.40 -1.72 16.98
C VAL A 196 7.84 -1.31 17.31
N ASP A 197 8.10 -0.01 17.43
CA ASP A 197 9.40 0.50 17.87
C ASP A 197 9.65 0.27 19.36
N ASP A 198 8.59 0.39 20.17
CA ASP A 198 8.62 0.24 21.64
C ASP A 198 7.33 -0.47 22.11
N ASP A 199 7.47 -1.72 22.49
CA ASP A 199 6.36 -2.56 22.94
C ASP A 199 5.84 -2.13 24.32
N SER A 200 6.70 -1.62 25.19
CA SER A 200 6.32 -1.13 26.51
C SER A 200 5.43 0.10 26.39
N TYR A 201 5.81 1.06 25.53
CA TYR A 201 4.99 2.24 25.24
C TYR A 201 3.65 1.84 24.61
N SER A 202 3.69 0.97 23.60
CA SER A 202 2.52 0.54 22.84
C SER A 202 1.50 -0.18 23.74
N ASN A 203 1.94 -1.09 24.60
CA ASN A 203 1.10 -1.78 25.59
C ASN A 203 0.44 -0.82 26.60
N ALA A 204 1.11 0.27 26.94
CA ALA A 204 0.60 1.24 27.91
C ALA A 204 -0.41 2.24 27.29
N ASN A 205 -0.32 2.51 25.98
CA ASN A 205 -1.03 3.63 25.37
C ASN A 205 -2.05 3.24 24.30
N TRP A 206 -1.93 2.09 23.65
CA TRP A 206 -2.79 1.69 22.55
C TRP A 206 -3.81 0.62 22.96
N THR A 207 -5.05 1.03 23.11
CA THR A 207 -6.14 0.18 23.62
C THR A 207 -7.20 -0.19 22.59
N ASN A 208 -7.20 0.45 21.41
CA ASN A 208 -8.16 0.15 20.33
C ASN A 208 -7.66 -0.98 19.42
N ILE A 209 -7.43 -2.13 20.02
CA ILE A 209 -6.90 -3.36 19.43
C ILE A 209 -7.84 -4.53 19.73
N ASP A 210 -7.74 -5.63 18.98
CA ASP A 210 -8.47 -6.86 19.33
C ASP A 210 -7.81 -7.58 20.51
N PRO A 211 -8.55 -8.38 21.30
CA PRO A 211 -8.03 -9.01 22.52
C PRO A 211 -6.83 -9.95 22.34
N GLN A 212 -6.67 -10.51 21.10
CA GLN A 212 -5.56 -11.39 20.78
C GLN A 212 -4.31 -10.64 20.32
N HIS A 213 -4.39 -9.33 20.09
CA HIS A 213 -3.24 -8.54 19.68
C HIS A 213 -2.26 -8.32 20.83
N TYR A 214 -0.98 -8.44 20.54
CA TYR A 214 0.10 -7.99 21.40
C TYR A 214 1.17 -7.27 20.58
N PHE A 215 1.98 -6.45 21.25
CA PHE A 215 3.02 -5.67 20.60
C PHE A 215 4.39 -6.31 20.86
N SER A 216 5.25 -6.27 19.85
CA SER A 216 6.62 -6.73 19.95
C SER A 216 7.53 -5.92 19.00
N THR A 217 8.77 -5.71 19.40
CA THR A 217 9.78 -5.14 18.50
C THR A 217 10.23 -6.13 17.43
N ASN A 218 9.87 -7.42 17.58
CA ASN A 218 10.17 -8.48 16.61
C ASN A 218 9.10 -9.58 16.61
N CYS A 219 8.10 -9.45 15.76
CA CYS A 219 7.04 -10.45 15.56
C CYS A 219 7.52 -11.71 14.80
N SER A 220 8.59 -11.63 14.03
CA SER A 220 9.13 -12.78 13.30
C SER A 220 9.87 -13.79 14.19
N GLY A 221 10.04 -13.45 15.47
CA GLY A 221 10.69 -14.31 16.48
C GLY A 221 9.76 -15.25 17.23
N SER A 222 8.47 -15.32 16.93
CA SER A 222 7.50 -16.06 17.74
C SER A 222 6.84 -17.25 17.04
N ILE A 223 7.57 -18.01 16.25
CA ILE A 223 7.61 -19.43 16.49
C ILE A 223 8.94 -19.70 17.21
N SER A 224 9.09 -19.23 18.43
CA SER A 224 9.66 -20.09 19.41
C SER A 224 8.54 -21.13 19.68
N ILE A 225 8.54 -22.20 18.91
CA ILE A 225 8.87 -23.39 19.67
C ILE A 225 9.99 -22.91 20.58
N GLU A 226 9.69 -22.63 21.88
CA GLU A 226 10.66 -22.98 22.88
C GLU A 226 11.10 -24.35 22.39
N GLU A 227 12.24 -24.42 21.70
CA GLU A 227 13.13 -25.49 21.94
C GLU A 227 13.28 -25.41 23.48
N GLN A 228 12.35 -26.06 24.20
CA GLN A 228 12.73 -26.62 25.45
C GLN A 228 14.03 -27.29 25.06
N VAL A 229 15.12 -26.70 25.49
CA VAL A 229 16.36 -27.39 25.67
C VAL A 229 16.01 -28.38 26.79
N THR A 230 15.10 -29.30 26.47
CA THR A 230 15.15 -30.62 27.07
C THR A 230 16.52 -31.06 26.64
N ASN A 231 17.44 -31.17 27.60
CA ASN A 231 18.69 -31.90 27.42
C ASN A 231 18.28 -33.18 26.69
N LYS A 232 18.38 -33.16 25.34
CA LYS A 232 18.13 -34.34 24.53
C LYS A 232 19.39 -35.19 24.68
N GLU A 233 19.49 -35.90 25.79
CA GLU A 233 20.52 -36.90 25.89
C GLU A 233 20.27 -37.97 24.84
N LEU A 234 21.25 -38.20 23.98
CA LEU A 234 21.19 -39.21 22.94
C LEU A 234 21.22 -40.59 23.59
N LEU A 235 20.12 -41.32 23.50
CA LEU A 235 20.01 -42.67 24.04
C LEU A 235 20.75 -43.68 23.16
N LYS A 236 20.50 -43.64 21.84
CA LYS A 236 21.17 -44.55 20.88
C LYS A 236 21.00 -44.11 19.44
N ILE A 237 21.84 -44.63 18.58
CA ILE A 237 21.76 -44.50 17.11
C ILE A 237 21.41 -45.85 16.53
N THR A 238 20.45 -45.90 15.59
CA THR A 238 20.08 -47.15 14.93
C THR A 238 20.13 -46.99 13.42
N ASP A 239 20.36 -48.10 12.68
CA ASP A 239 20.18 -48.19 11.24
C ASP A 239 18.68 -48.26 10.87
N ILE A 240 18.39 -48.31 9.58
CA ILE A 240 17.02 -48.40 9.04
C ILE A 240 16.29 -49.72 9.43
N LEU A 241 16.99 -50.71 9.96
CA LEU A 241 16.45 -51.96 10.44
C LEU A 241 16.29 -51.96 12.00
N GLY A 242 16.55 -50.83 12.63
CA GLY A 242 16.46 -50.67 14.09
C GLY A 242 17.64 -51.26 14.87
N ARG A 243 18.71 -51.68 14.21
CA ARG A 243 19.91 -52.22 14.89
C ARG A 243 20.78 -51.07 15.38
N GLU A 244 21.24 -51.17 16.60
CA GLU A 244 22.15 -50.17 17.19
C GLU A 244 23.48 -50.12 16.42
N THR A 245 23.93 -48.92 16.11
CA THR A 245 25.13 -48.65 15.32
C THR A 245 25.83 -47.37 15.73
N LYS A 246 27.06 -47.19 15.30
CA LYS A 246 27.78 -45.91 15.40
C LYS A 246 27.41 -45.04 14.19
N GLU A 247 27.76 -43.75 14.24
CA GLU A 247 27.62 -42.86 13.12
C GLU A 247 28.34 -43.38 11.89
N ILE A 248 27.62 -43.54 10.78
CA ILE A 248 28.14 -43.98 9.49
C ILE A 248 27.76 -42.89 8.49
N ARG A 249 28.76 -42.35 7.75
CA ARG A 249 28.55 -41.33 6.73
C ARG A 249 27.78 -41.86 5.52
N ASN A 250 27.04 -40.99 4.88
CA ASN A 250 26.27 -41.29 3.64
C ASN A 250 25.18 -42.37 3.81
N THR A 251 24.79 -42.69 5.05
CA THR A 251 23.70 -43.62 5.36
C THR A 251 22.65 -42.96 6.22
N PRO A 252 21.35 -43.21 6.00
CA PRO A 252 20.32 -42.73 6.88
C PRO A 252 20.35 -43.45 8.22
N LEU A 253 20.48 -42.72 9.30
CA LEU A 253 20.48 -43.18 10.68
C LEU A 253 19.37 -42.54 11.47
N PHE A 254 18.85 -43.26 12.48
CA PHE A 254 17.89 -42.75 13.45
C PHE A 254 18.58 -42.49 14.78
N TYR A 255 18.53 -41.24 15.23
CA TYR A 255 18.99 -40.79 16.54
C TYR A 255 17.79 -40.85 17.48
N ILE A 256 17.83 -41.68 18.47
CA ILE A 256 16.79 -41.87 19.48
C ILE A 256 17.25 -41.21 20.76
N PHE A 257 16.42 -40.32 21.28
CA PHE A 257 16.73 -39.55 22.49
C PHE A 257 15.93 -40.08 23.67
N GLU A 258 16.40 -39.83 24.91
CA GLU A 258 15.78 -40.29 26.16
C GLU A 258 14.33 -39.82 26.34
N ASN A 259 13.98 -38.65 25.77
CA ASN A 259 12.63 -38.12 25.78
C ASN A 259 11.66 -38.79 24.78
N GLY A 260 12.09 -39.85 24.10
CA GLY A 260 11.31 -40.58 23.10
C GLY A 260 11.29 -39.98 21.70
N THR A 261 11.95 -38.83 21.47
CA THR A 261 12.08 -38.25 20.11
C THR A 261 12.99 -39.10 19.23
N VAL A 262 12.67 -39.19 17.95
CA VAL A 262 13.48 -39.89 16.94
C VAL A 262 13.76 -38.91 15.79
N GLU A 263 15.03 -38.67 15.53
CA GLU A 263 15.47 -37.82 14.39
C GLU A 263 16.17 -38.67 13.33
N LYS A 264 15.79 -38.52 12.06
CA LYS A 264 16.48 -39.14 10.93
C LYS A 264 17.57 -38.18 10.43
N LYS A 265 18.83 -38.63 10.41
CA LYS A 265 19.96 -37.84 9.90
C LYS A 265 20.75 -38.62 8.85
N ILE A 266 21.30 -37.89 7.88
CA ILE A 266 22.30 -38.39 6.94
C ILE A 266 23.49 -37.43 7.06
N ILE A 267 24.63 -37.93 7.54
CA ILE A 267 25.85 -37.14 7.59
C ILE A 267 26.53 -37.25 6.23
N ILE A 268 26.64 -36.14 5.55
CA ILE A 268 27.29 -36.03 4.23
C ILE A 268 28.69 -35.46 4.44
N GLU A 269 29.63 -35.79 3.58
CA GLU A 269 31.00 -35.22 3.59
C GLU A 269 31.00 -33.74 3.24
#